data_7183459af177ab16744a47c8737632d2
#
_entry.id   7183459af177ab16744a47c8737632d2
#
_cell.length_a   1.000
_cell.length_b   1.000
_cell.length_c   1.000
_cell.angle_alpha   90.00
_cell.angle_beta   90.00
_cell.angle_gamma   90.00
#
_symmetry.space_group_name_H-M   'P 1'
#
loop_
_entity.id
_entity.type
_entity.pdbx_description
1 polymer ?
#
loop_
_entity_poly.entity_id
_entity_poly.type
_entity_poly.pdbx_seq_one_letter_code
_entity_poly.pdbx_strand_id
1 'polypeptide(L)'
;MTIDDIKALIAADESRTLELKKTTGELKDGMHSACAFLNTDGGWLIFGIAPKSLKILGQEVTDSTQQEIAKAITGLEPAVDVKIHYVDVPDRPNNKVIAMHFDGWVWGERPHTFHGCPYYKVESTTKVMPHEMYDERIRAHQPQMYAWERQMADGVMLSDLNEKHIRGCIRLGVEGGRIPASAMSAPIGDTLAKWSLLKNGNPTNGAVMLFSNNIEEYPQFRLRMARFLGTDKNEFIDNQRAEGNFFDLLDAGMAFFFKHLNLSGKITNHSLQREERLEVPYHALREALINSLCHRQWEKHNLTGSIAIYDDRIEIANPGIFPPQISPESIKEPHESYPYNLKIAEALYKSTYLESWGSGAKRIMDACREQGVEEPTWRWDGGFVIVTFKRPRKAFPVQGANTQPVSSKQHTTTIPVLHQFHTSSIPVQTLIENGTDEFMTALELANLCGLKNIRHFRKFYLNPALADGAIERLYPDTPNHPQQKYRLTEAAKEWKNNKIPKKPKNSPKK
;
A
#
# COMPACT_ATOMS: atom_id res chain seq x y z
N MET A 1 0.91 -7.83 47.57
CA MET A 1 0.35 -6.48 47.71
C MET A 1 0.13 -6.22 49.22
N THR A 2 0.55 -5.06 49.69
CA THR A 2 0.47 -4.63 51.10
C THR A 2 -0.53 -3.47 51.25
N ILE A 3 -0.85 -3.09 52.50
CA ILE A 3 -1.74 -1.93 52.74
C ILE A 3 -1.07 -0.61 52.30
N ASP A 4 0.25 -0.54 52.31
CA ASP A 4 0.95 0.65 51.85
C ASP A 4 0.95 0.77 50.35
N ASP A 5 0.96 -0.35 49.62
CA ASP A 5 0.72 -0.36 48.17
C ASP A 5 -0.68 0.17 47.83
N ILE A 6 -1.69 -0.22 48.60
CA ILE A 6 -3.05 0.32 48.46
C ILE A 6 -3.10 1.83 48.72
N LYS A 7 -2.44 2.31 49.80
CA LYS A 7 -2.36 3.75 50.07
C LYS A 7 -1.70 4.54 48.95
N ALA A 8 -0.65 3.99 48.38
CA ALA A 8 0.03 4.62 47.24
C ALA A 8 -0.86 4.71 45.99
N LEU A 9 -1.61 3.63 45.69
CA LEU A 9 -2.54 3.61 44.56
C LEU A 9 -3.69 4.63 44.71
N ILE A 10 -4.33 4.69 45.89
CA ILE A 10 -5.48 5.57 46.10
C ILE A 10 -5.11 7.04 46.29
N ALA A 11 -3.83 7.37 46.48
CA ALA A 11 -3.37 8.74 46.65
C ALA A 11 -3.61 9.60 45.38
N ALA A 12 -3.78 8.98 44.24
CA ALA A 12 -4.04 9.66 42.97
C ALA A 12 -5.52 9.91 42.68
N ASP A 13 -6.44 9.45 43.57
CA ASP A 13 -7.90 9.45 43.40
C ASP A 13 -8.36 8.62 42.16
N GLU A 14 -9.68 8.52 41.96
CA GLU A 14 -10.24 7.85 40.78
C GLU A 14 -9.75 8.47 39.47
N SER A 15 -9.38 7.63 38.56
CA SER A 15 -8.76 8.05 37.30
C SER A 15 -9.17 7.12 36.16
N ARG A 16 -8.56 7.33 35.00
CA ARG A 16 -8.73 6.45 33.85
C ARG A 16 -8.27 5.00 34.12
N THR A 17 -7.38 4.80 35.12
CA THR A 17 -6.78 3.51 35.46
C THR A 17 -7.03 3.08 36.90
N LEU A 18 -7.88 3.79 37.65
CA LEU A 18 -8.23 3.45 39.04
C LEU A 18 -9.72 3.66 39.27
N GLU A 19 -10.36 2.64 39.83
CA GLU A 19 -11.76 2.66 40.24
C GLU A 19 -11.89 2.19 41.71
N LEU A 20 -12.56 2.96 42.52
CA LEU A 20 -12.75 2.69 43.94
C LEU A 20 -14.23 2.39 44.25
N LYS A 21 -14.46 1.35 45.01
CA LYS A 21 -15.80 0.94 45.45
C LYS A 21 -15.82 0.73 46.98
N LYS A 22 -16.91 1.10 47.60
CA LYS A 22 -17.04 0.98 49.06
C LYS A 22 -17.13 -0.48 49.51
N THR A 23 -17.89 -1.30 48.79
CA THR A 23 -18.09 -2.73 49.12
C THR A 23 -18.39 -3.52 47.83
N THR A 24 -18.35 -4.86 47.92
CA THR A 24 -18.80 -5.75 46.83
C THR A 24 -20.33 -5.68 46.59
N GLY A 25 -21.10 -4.96 47.34
CA GLY A 25 -22.47 -4.57 46.97
C GLY A 25 -22.54 -3.76 45.67
N GLU A 26 -21.42 -3.14 45.26
CA GLU A 26 -21.24 -2.41 44.00
C GLU A 26 -20.49 -3.26 42.93
N LEU A 27 -20.47 -4.60 43.12
CA LEU A 27 -19.66 -5.50 42.27
C LEU A 27 -20.04 -5.39 40.80
N LYS A 28 -21.31 -5.25 40.47
CA LYS A 28 -21.78 -5.11 39.09
C LYS A 28 -21.18 -3.86 38.40
N ASP A 29 -21.22 -2.72 39.08
CA ASP A 29 -20.66 -1.47 38.58
C ASP A 29 -19.13 -1.54 38.51
N GLY A 30 -18.51 -2.20 39.50
CA GLY A 30 -17.07 -2.50 39.45
C GLY A 30 -16.70 -3.31 38.22
N MET A 31 -17.49 -4.31 37.83
CA MET A 31 -17.24 -5.14 36.65
C MET A 31 -17.45 -4.39 35.34
N HIS A 32 -18.35 -3.38 35.29
CA HIS A 32 -18.40 -2.47 34.13
C HIS A 32 -17.07 -1.73 33.98
N SER A 33 -16.49 -1.24 35.09
CA SER A 33 -15.19 -0.57 35.08
C SER A 33 -14.05 -1.53 34.76
N ALA A 34 -14.09 -2.78 35.24
CA ALA A 34 -13.13 -3.83 34.89
C ALA A 34 -13.14 -4.11 33.38
N CYS A 35 -14.32 -4.28 32.78
CA CYS A 35 -14.48 -4.41 31.34
C CYS A 35 -13.93 -3.18 30.59
N ALA A 36 -14.15 -1.98 31.13
CA ALA A 36 -13.64 -0.75 30.54
C ALA A 36 -12.10 -0.66 30.60
N PHE A 37 -11.48 -1.12 31.70
CA PHE A 37 -10.01 -1.23 31.80
C PHE A 37 -9.43 -2.16 30.74
N LEU A 38 -10.00 -3.35 30.60
CA LEU A 38 -9.63 -4.34 29.58
C LEU A 38 -9.77 -3.82 28.15
N ASN A 39 -10.55 -2.77 27.96
CA ASN A 39 -10.76 -2.13 26.67
C ASN A 39 -10.04 -0.76 26.54
N THR A 40 -9.24 -0.36 27.51
CA THR A 40 -8.48 0.91 27.46
C THR A 40 -7.05 0.70 27.92
N ASP A 41 -6.62 1.46 28.90
CA ASP A 41 -5.21 1.50 29.35
C ASP A 41 -4.91 0.50 30.48
N GLY A 42 -5.87 -0.34 30.82
CA GLY A 42 -5.79 -1.17 32.02
C GLY A 42 -6.12 -0.41 33.29
N GLY A 43 -5.98 -1.08 34.47
CA GLY A 43 -6.17 -0.40 35.71
C GLY A 43 -6.51 -1.29 36.88
N TRP A 44 -6.75 -0.65 38.04
CA TRP A 44 -7.07 -1.27 39.30
C TRP A 44 -8.52 -1.04 39.70
N LEU A 45 -9.22 -2.11 40.05
CA LEU A 45 -10.52 -2.08 40.69
C LEU A 45 -10.32 -2.45 42.15
N ILE A 46 -10.67 -1.55 43.08
CA ILE A 46 -10.42 -1.73 44.49
C ILE A 46 -11.74 -1.59 45.31
N PHE A 47 -12.12 -2.62 46.07
CA PHE A 47 -13.24 -2.61 47.01
C PHE A 47 -12.73 -2.43 48.43
N GLY A 48 -13.53 -1.77 49.26
CA GLY A 48 -13.20 -1.47 50.66
C GLY A 48 -12.66 -0.06 50.86
N ILE A 49 -12.81 0.83 49.87
CA ILE A 49 -12.37 2.23 49.90
C ILE A 49 -13.61 3.11 49.72
N ALA A 50 -13.73 4.16 50.52
CA ALA A 50 -14.77 5.18 50.34
C ALA A 50 -14.32 6.19 49.26
N PRO A 51 -14.93 6.22 48.05
CA PRO A 51 -14.39 6.97 46.89
C PRO A 51 -14.15 8.47 47.19
N LYS A 52 -15.09 9.15 47.89
CA LYS A 52 -14.99 10.60 48.12
C LYS A 52 -13.98 11.00 49.20
N SER A 53 -13.75 10.15 50.20
CA SER A 53 -12.87 10.48 51.34
C SER A 53 -11.56 9.73 51.29
N LEU A 54 -11.40 8.83 50.37
CA LEU A 54 -10.24 7.91 50.15
C LEU A 54 -9.96 7.08 51.44
N LYS A 55 -10.97 6.99 52.36
CA LYS A 55 -10.82 6.28 53.64
C LYS A 55 -10.85 4.78 53.38
N ILE A 56 -9.85 4.08 53.92
CA ILE A 56 -9.77 2.62 53.88
C ILE A 56 -10.77 2.08 54.94
N LEU A 57 -11.79 1.41 54.45
CA LEU A 57 -12.85 0.81 55.30
C LEU A 57 -12.62 -0.70 55.41
N GLY A 58 -12.21 -1.34 54.35
CA GLY A 58 -12.26 -2.78 54.23
C GLY A 58 -13.67 -3.32 54.26
N GLN A 59 -13.80 -4.59 54.03
CA GLN A 59 -15.04 -5.36 54.23
C GLN A 59 -14.72 -6.77 54.71
N GLU A 60 -15.68 -7.44 55.30
CA GLU A 60 -15.56 -8.86 55.60
C GLU A 60 -15.52 -9.67 54.31
N VAL A 61 -14.60 -10.63 54.22
CA VAL A 61 -14.42 -11.51 53.07
C VAL A 61 -14.70 -12.94 53.49
N THR A 62 -15.85 -13.44 53.08
CA THR A 62 -16.29 -14.81 53.31
C THR A 62 -16.14 -15.66 52.04
N ASP A 63 -16.32 -16.97 52.12
CA ASP A 63 -16.36 -17.86 50.96
C ASP A 63 -17.44 -17.42 49.95
N SER A 64 -18.59 -16.93 50.42
CA SER A 64 -19.64 -16.37 49.56
C SER A 64 -19.15 -15.14 48.79
N THR A 65 -18.42 -14.23 49.45
CA THR A 65 -17.82 -13.06 48.81
C THR A 65 -16.85 -13.46 47.67
N GLN A 66 -16.01 -14.47 47.93
CA GLN A 66 -15.07 -14.95 46.93
C GLN A 66 -15.78 -15.63 45.75
N GLN A 67 -16.84 -16.42 46.01
CA GLN A 67 -17.65 -17.05 44.95
C GLN A 67 -18.40 -16.01 44.11
N GLU A 68 -18.93 -14.96 44.69
CA GLU A 68 -19.61 -13.87 44.00
C GLU A 68 -18.63 -13.13 43.07
N ILE A 69 -17.44 -12.84 43.55
CA ILE A 69 -16.39 -12.19 42.72
C ILE A 69 -16.00 -13.13 41.57
N ALA A 70 -15.72 -14.41 41.85
CA ALA A 70 -15.36 -15.38 40.82
C ALA A 70 -16.48 -15.50 39.76
N LYS A 71 -17.74 -15.57 40.18
CA LYS A 71 -18.89 -15.58 39.28
C LYS A 71 -19.00 -14.30 38.45
N ALA A 72 -18.72 -13.14 39.01
CA ALA A 72 -18.75 -11.87 38.28
C ALA A 72 -17.66 -11.80 37.22
N ILE A 73 -16.46 -12.29 37.54
CA ILE A 73 -15.35 -12.35 36.56
C ILE A 73 -15.70 -13.24 35.34
N THR A 74 -16.44 -14.36 35.54
CA THR A 74 -16.89 -15.20 34.42
C THR A 74 -17.88 -14.52 33.48
N GLY A 75 -18.44 -13.38 33.86
CA GLY A 75 -19.24 -12.54 32.95
C GLY A 75 -18.42 -11.72 31.95
N LEU A 76 -17.09 -11.72 32.09
CA LEU A 76 -16.19 -11.08 31.13
C LEU A 76 -15.89 -12.05 29.96
N GLU A 77 -16.02 -11.56 28.73
CA GLU A 77 -15.72 -12.29 27.51
C GLU A 77 -14.83 -11.43 26.59
N PRO A 78 -13.69 -11.94 26.09
CA PRO A 78 -13.05 -13.23 26.39
C PRO A 78 -12.75 -13.43 27.87
N ALA A 79 -12.60 -14.71 28.29
CA ALA A 79 -12.25 -15.04 29.67
C ALA A 79 -10.91 -14.39 30.07
N VAL A 80 -10.84 -13.88 31.28
CA VAL A 80 -9.68 -13.16 31.81
C VAL A 80 -9.18 -13.88 33.04
N ASP A 81 -7.87 -14.07 33.14
CA ASP A 81 -7.22 -14.54 34.36
C ASP A 81 -6.89 -13.32 35.26
N VAL A 82 -7.55 -13.18 36.37
CA VAL A 82 -7.44 -12.02 37.26
C VAL A 82 -6.84 -12.43 38.60
N LYS A 83 -5.70 -11.85 38.94
CA LYS A 83 -5.13 -12.01 40.28
C LYS A 83 -5.82 -11.11 41.27
N ILE A 84 -6.48 -11.73 42.29
CA ILE A 84 -7.21 -11.02 43.34
C ILE A 84 -6.31 -10.94 44.60
N HIS A 85 -6.14 -9.72 45.10
CA HIS A 85 -5.42 -9.46 46.35
C HIS A 85 -6.37 -9.13 47.44
N TYR A 86 -6.28 -9.87 48.56
CA TYR A 86 -7.03 -9.65 49.80
C TYR A 86 -6.08 -9.08 50.85
N VAL A 87 -6.16 -7.78 51.12
CA VAL A 87 -5.20 -7.05 51.97
C VAL A 87 -5.84 -6.70 53.30
N ASP A 88 -5.28 -7.17 54.41
CA ASP A 88 -5.80 -6.92 55.77
C ASP A 88 -5.72 -5.42 56.12
N VAL A 89 -6.76 -4.94 56.83
CA VAL A 89 -6.80 -3.55 57.33
C VAL A 89 -6.34 -3.53 58.79
N PRO A 90 -5.18 -2.90 59.11
CA PRO A 90 -4.55 -3.00 60.44
C PRO A 90 -5.49 -2.62 61.62
N ASP A 91 -6.30 -1.59 61.44
CA ASP A 91 -7.19 -1.06 62.48
C ASP A 91 -8.57 -1.72 62.50
N ARG A 92 -8.80 -2.73 61.70
CA ARG A 92 -10.12 -3.41 61.58
C ARG A 92 -9.93 -4.92 61.36
N PRO A 93 -9.79 -5.66 62.46
CA PRO A 93 -9.66 -7.12 62.39
C PRO A 93 -10.84 -7.71 61.61
N ASN A 94 -10.58 -8.69 60.77
CA ASN A 94 -11.50 -9.36 59.84
C ASN A 94 -11.94 -8.57 58.59
N ASN A 95 -11.56 -7.28 58.46
CA ASN A 95 -11.83 -6.53 57.26
C ASN A 95 -10.61 -6.54 56.29
N LYS A 96 -10.89 -6.77 55.02
CA LYS A 96 -9.88 -6.76 53.96
C LYS A 96 -10.26 -5.78 52.84
N VAL A 97 -9.25 -5.17 52.24
CA VAL A 97 -9.38 -4.51 50.94
C VAL A 97 -9.20 -5.55 49.85
N ILE A 98 -10.04 -5.52 48.83
CA ILE A 98 -9.98 -6.42 47.68
C ILE A 98 -9.49 -5.62 46.48
N ALA A 99 -8.35 -5.98 45.93
CA ALA A 99 -7.76 -5.29 44.77
C ALA A 99 -7.55 -6.25 43.59
N MET A 100 -7.97 -5.84 42.42
CA MET A 100 -7.87 -6.58 41.18
C MET A 100 -7.24 -5.70 40.12
N HIS A 101 -6.25 -6.23 39.39
CA HIS A 101 -5.62 -5.55 38.25
C HIS A 101 -6.09 -6.16 36.95
N PHE A 102 -6.37 -5.30 35.99
CA PHE A 102 -6.76 -5.65 34.63
C PHE A 102 -5.77 -5.02 33.65
N ASP A 103 -5.25 -5.82 32.72
CA ASP A 103 -4.33 -5.35 31.69
C ASP A 103 -5.10 -4.53 30.64
N GLY A 104 -4.41 -3.58 29.99
CA GLY A 104 -4.99 -2.74 28.97
C GLY A 104 -5.13 -3.46 27.64
N TRP A 105 -6.06 -2.96 26.80
CA TRP A 105 -6.28 -3.51 25.47
C TRP A 105 -5.10 -3.23 24.54
N VAL A 106 -4.71 -4.26 23.79
CA VAL A 106 -3.68 -4.17 22.76
C VAL A 106 -4.36 -4.26 21.38
N TRP A 107 -3.88 -3.48 20.42
CA TRP A 107 -4.42 -3.50 19.06
C TRP A 107 -4.32 -4.90 18.46
N GLY A 108 -5.43 -5.36 17.89
CA GLY A 108 -5.51 -6.71 17.30
C GLY A 108 -6.04 -7.77 18.27
N GLU A 109 -6.16 -7.46 19.56
CA GLU A 109 -6.86 -8.32 20.50
C GLU A 109 -8.38 -8.14 20.39
N ARG A 110 -9.12 -9.22 20.73
CA ARG A 110 -10.58 -9.15 20.77
C ARG A 110 -11.01 -8.21 21.88
N PRO A 111 -11.89 -7.23 21.62
CA PRO A 111 -12.40 -6.37 22.67
C PRO A 111 -13.26 -7.17 23.66
N HIS A 112 -13.19 -6.79 24.93
CA HIS A 112 -13.92 -7.44 26.02
C HIS A 112 -15.35 -6.92 26.15
N THR A 113 -16.23 -7.81 26.56
CA THR A 113 -17.60 -7.47 26.96
C THR A 113 -17.89 -7.99 28.38
N PHE A 114 -18.78 -7.33 29.07
CA PHE A 114 -19.35 -7.86 30.30
C PHE A 114 -20.84 -8.12 30.07
N HIS A 115 -21.22 -9.39 30.17
CA HIS A 115 -22.55 -9.87 29.77
C HIS A 115 -23.00 -9.38 28.40
N GLY A 116 -22.08 -9.47 27.43
CA GLY A 116 -22.31 -9.08 26.02
C GLY A 116 -22.29 -7.58 25.75
N CYS A 117 -22.08 -6.71 26.75
CA CYS A 117 -21.98 -5.27 26.55
C CYS A 117 -20.53 -4.81 26.70
N PRO A 118 -19.97 -4.13 25.68
CA PRO A 118 -18.61 -3.59 25.76
C PRO A 118 -18.60 -2.25 26.49
N TYR A 119 -17.66 -2.07 27.43
CA TYR A 119 -17.43 -0.81 28.15
C TYR A 119 -16.03 -0.27 27.86
N TYR A 120 -15.86 1.05 28.00
CA TYR A 120 -14.58 1.72 27.86
C TYR A 120 -14.47 2.94 28.77
N LYS A 121 -13.26 3.38 29.11
CA LYS A 121 -13.03 4.57 29.93
C LYS A 121 -12.92 5.83 29.06
N VAL A 122 -13.65 6.87 29.50
CA VAL A 122 -13.47 8.25 29.07
C VAL A 122 -13.11 9.04 30.32
N GLU A 123 -11.87 9.42 30.46
CA GLU A 123 -11.30 9.90 31.72
C GLU A 123 -11.61 8.91 32.87
N SER A 124 -12.10 9.35 34.00
CA SER A 124 -12.51 8.47 35.11
C SER A 124 -13.87 7.77 34.89
N THR A 125 -14.63 8.13 33.85
CA THR A 125 -16.00 7.64 33.65
C THR A 125 -16.04 6.38 32.79
N THR A 126 -16.79 5.37 33.26
CA THR A 126 -17.10 4.15 32.48
C THR A 126 -18.34 4.40 31.62
N LYS A 127 -18.21 4.13 30.31
CA LYS A 127 -19.28 4.26 29.33
C LYS A 127 -19.39 3.01 28.47
N VAL A 128 -20.58 2.79 27.91
CA VAL A 128 -20.76 1.77 26.85
C VAL A 128 -19.94 2.19 25.63
N MET A 129 -19.20 1.26 25.07
CA MET A 129 -18.39 1.50 23.87
C MET A 129 -19.29 1.74 22.65
N PRO A 130 -19.02 2.78 21.84
CA PRO A 130 -19.74 2.99 20.58
C PRO A 130 -19.62 1.76 19.65
N HIS A 131 -20.69 1.43 18.93
CA HIS A 131 -20.71 0.28 18.02
C HIS A 131 -19.60 0.36 16.96
N GLU A 132 -19.36 1.54 16.38
CA GLU A 132 -18.30 1.74 15.40
C GLU A 132 -16.91 1.37 15.93
N MET A 133 -16.60 1.77 17.16
CA MET A 133 -15.33 1.45 17.83
C MET A 133 -15.22 -0.06 18.13
N TYR A 134 -16.30 -0.69 18.59
CA TYR A 134 -16.32 -2.12 18.84
C TYR A 134 -16.13 -2.93 17.56
N ASP A 135 -16.83 -2.57 16.49
CA ASP A 135 -16.76 -3.22 15.19
C ASP A 135 -15.37 -3.05 14.56
N GLU A 136 -14.74 -1.88 14.72
CA GLU A 136 -13.37 -1.65 14.28
C GLU A 136 -12.39 -2.61 14.97
N ARG A 137 -12.52 -2.81 16.28
CA ARG A 137 -11.67 -3.72 17.06
C ARG A 137 -11.92 -5.19 16.71
N ILE A 138 -13.17 -5.59 16.48
CA ILE A 138 -13.51 -6.94 16.00
C ILE A 138 -12.89 -7.18 14.63
N ARG A 139 -12.95 -6.21 13.71
CA ARG A 139 -12.29 -6.31 12.40
C ARG A 139 -10.78 -6.41 12.54
N ALA A 140 -10.18 -5.65 13.45
CA ALA A 140 -8.75 -5.71 13.74
C ALA A 140 -8.32 -7.07 14.33
N HIS A 141 -9.16 -7.68 15.18
CA HIS A 141 -8.92 -9.01 15.77
C HIS A 141 -9.00 -10.13 14.74
N GLN A 142 -9.91 -10.05 13.76
CA GLN A 142 -10.11 -11.06 12.72
C GLN A 142 -9.97 -10.45 11.31
N PRO A 143 -8.82 -9.86 10.99
CA PRO A 143 -8.64 -9.14 9.74
C PRO A 143 -8.90 -10.02 8.52
N GLN A 144 -8.55 -11.31 8.59
CA GLN A 144 -8.75 -12.29 7.52
C GLN A 144 -10.23 -12.58 7.24
N MET A 145 -11.09 -12.57 8.26
CA MET A 145 -12.51 -12.89 8.13
C MET A 145 -13.29 -11.73 7.51
N TYR A 146 -12.92 -10.51 7.88
CA TYR A 146 -13.60 -9.29 7.46
C TYR A 146 -12.83 -8.50 6.41
N ALA A 147 -11.73 -9.06 5.89
CA ALA A 147 -10.91 -8.39 4.89
C ALA A 147 -11.76 -8.01 3.66
N TRP A 148 -11.73 -6.72 3.31
CA TRP A 148 -12.44 -6.17 2.16
C TRP A 148 -12.15 -6.94 0.87
N GLU A 149 -10.89 -7.32 0.67
CA GLU A 149 -10.45 -8.08 -0.52
C GLU A 149 -11.12 -9.44 -0.70
N ARG A 150 -11.64 -10.05 0.40
CA ARG A 150 -12.30 -11.36 0.39
C ARG A 150 -13.82 -11.28 0.26
N GLN A 151 -14.38 -10.08 0.34
CA GLN A 151 -15.80 -9.87 0.11
C GLN A 151 -16.09 -10.05 -1.39
N MET A 152 -17.26 -10.62 -1.69
CA MET A 152 -17.72 -10.73 -3.07
C MET A 152 -17.97 -9.33 -3.64
N ALA A 153 -17.47 -9.08 -4.82
CA ALA A 153 -17.71 -7.82 -5.53
C ALA A 153 -19.15 -7.80 -6.04
N ASP A 154 -19.86 -6.72 -5.73
CA ASP A 154 -21.25 -6.58 -6.15
C ASP A 154 -21.33 -6.21 -7.63
N GLY A 155 -22.21 -6.89 -8.37
CA GLY A 155 -22.48 -6.61 -9.79
C GLY A 155 -21.32 -6.92 -10.75
N VAL A 156 -20.21 -7.54 -10.31
CA VAL A 156 -19.03 -7.84 -11.16
C VAL A 156 -19.01 -9.32 -11.54
N MET A 157 -18.85 -9.61 -12.82
CA MET A 157 -18.73 -10.96 -13.37
C MET A 157 -17.28 -11.24 -13.78
N LEU A 158 -16.97 -12.54 -13.98
CA LEU A 158 -15.64 -12.97 -14.43
C LEU A 158 -15.25 -12.35 -15.79
N SER A 159 -16.23 -12.10 -16.66
CA SER A 159 -16.04 -11.44 -17.96
C SER A 159 -15.59 -9.98 -17.87
N ASP A 160 -15.79 -9.34 -16.72
CA ASP A 160 -15.42 -7.94 -16.51
C ASP A 160 -13.95 -7.79 -16.08
N LEU A 161 -13.30 -8.92 -15.81
CA LEU A 161 -11.88 -8.95 -15.48
C LEU A 161 -11.01 -8.97 -16.75
N ASN A 162 -9.86 -8.34 -16.68
CA ASN A 162 -8.88 -8.25 -17.76
C ASN A 162 -8.12 -9.59 -17.93
N GLU A 163 -8.59 -10.43 -18.85
CA GLU A 163 -7.97 -11.71 -19.13
C GLU A 163 -6.49 -11.59 -19.51
N LYS A 164 -6.11 -10.53 -20.24
CA LYS A 164 -4.71 -10.30 -20.62
C LYS A 164 -3.81 -10.12 -19.41
N HIS A 165 -4.24 -9.34 -18.43
CA HIS A 165 -3.49 -9.16 -17.18
C HIS A 165 -3.41 -10.46 -16.38
N ILE A 166 -4.51 -11.21 -16.27
CA ILE A 166 -4.55 -12.52 -15.59
C ILE A 166 -3.58 -13.49 -16.26
N ARG A 167 -3.64 -13.63 -17.59
CA ARG A 167 -2.72 -14.48 -18.36
C ARG A 167 -1.27 -14.04 -18.23
N GLY A 168 -1.01 -12.72 -18.19
CA GLY A 168 0.31 -12.16 -17.91
C GLY A 168 0.87 -12.59 -16.56
N CYS A 169 0.04 -12.50 -15.51
CA CYS A 169 0.39 -12.95 -14.16
C CYS A 169 0.66 -14.46 -14.11
N ILE A 170 -0.18 -15.29 -14.77
CA ILE A 170 0.04 -16.73 -14.84
C ILE A 170 1.36 -17.04 -15.53
N ARG A 171 1.65 -16.40 -16.68
CA ARG A 171 2.91 -16.59 -17.40
C ARG A 171 4.13 -16.27 -16.55
N LEU A 172 4.15 -15.09 -15.92
CA LEU A 172 5.26 -14.71 -15.05
C LEU A 172 5.44 -15.68 -13.88
N GLY A 173 4.34 -16.18 -13.31
CA GLY A 173 4.39 -17.17 -12.24
C GLY A 173 4.92 -18.52 -12.69
N VAL A 174 4.60 -18.96 -13.90
CA VAL A 174 5.14 -20.20 -14.51
C VAL A 174 6.63 -20.02 -14.81
N GLU A 175 7.03 -18.93 -15.43
CA GLU A 175 8.42 -18.60 -15.72
C GLU A 175 9.25 -18.52 -14.43
N GLY A 176 8.68 -17.96 -13.34
CA GLY A 176 9.30 -17.89 -12.02
C GLY A 176 9.22 -19.19 -11.19
N GLY A 177 8.63 -20.26 -11.73
CA GLY A 177 8.51 -21.56 -11.03
C GLY A 177 7.51 -21.57 -9.85
N ARG A 178 6.67 -20.53 -9.71
CA ARG A 178 5.70 -20.39 -8.61
C ARG A 178 4.31 -20.96 -8.96
N ILE A 179 4.05 -21.20 -10.22
CA ILE A 179 2.81 -21.74 -10.78
C ILE A 179 3.17 -22.90 -11.71
N PRO A 180 2.44 -24.02 -11.65
CA PRO A 180 2.70 -25.15 -12.56
C PRO A 180 2.35 -24.79 -14.01
N ALA A 181 3.14 -25.29 -14.96
CA ALA A 181 2.99 -25.01 -16.40
C ALA A 181 1.58 -25.31 -16.96
N SER A 182 0.86 -26.26 -16.37
CA SER A 182 -0.52 -26.59 -16.73
C SER A 182 -1.50 -25.43 -16.57
N ALA A 183 -1.17 -24.42 -15.75
CA ALA A 183 -2.01 -23.24 -15.59
C ALA A 183 -2.09 -22.36 -16.85
N MET A 184 -1.11 -22.47 -17.77
CA MET A 184 -1.11 -21.71 -19.03
C MET A 184 -2.29 -22.05 -19.92
N SER A 185 -2.72 -23.32 -19.94
CA SER A 185 -3.85 -23.82 -20.74
C SER A 185 -5.18 -23.91 -19.98
N ALA A 186 -5.15 -23.76 -18.65
CA ALA A 186 -6.35 -23.82 -17.83
C ALA A 186 -7.27 -22.60 -18.03
N PRO A 187 -8.59 -22.74 -17.80
CA PRO A 187 -9.49 -21.59 -17.69
C PRO A 187 -9.01 -20.61 -16.62
N ILE A 188 -9.12 -19.30 -16.89
CA ILE A 188 -8.68 -18.29 -15.92
C ILE A 188 -9.41 -18.39 -14.57
N GLY A 189 -10.69 -18.79 -14.59
CA GLY A 189 -11.50 -19.02 -13.40
C GLY A 189 -10.89 -20.03 -12.43
N ASP A 190 -10.29 -21.11 -12.95
CA ASP A 190 -9.64 -22.15 -12.13
C ASP A 190 -8.43 -21.57 -11.37
N THR A 191 -7.66 -20.71 -12.03
CA THR A 191 -6.51 -20.06 -11.39
C THR A 191 -6.95 -19.04 -10.36
N LEU A 192 -7.93 -18.22 -10.68
CA LEU A 192 -8.49 -17.23 -9.74
C LEU A 192 -9.12 -17.91 -8.51
N ALA A 193 -9.80 -19.05 -8.71
CA ALA A 193 -10.35 -19.85 -7.60
C ALA A 193 -9.23 -20.39 -6.69
N LYS A 194 -8.14 -20.94 -7.28
CA LYS A 194 -6.96 -21.39 -6.53
C LYS A 194 -6.24 -20.25 -5.79
N TRP A 195 -6.35 -19.02 -6.27
CA TRP A 195 -5.83 -17.83 -5.60
C TRP A 195 -6.81 -17.26 -4.57
N SER A 196 -7.98 -17.88 -4.39
CA SER A 196 -9.07 -17.42 -3.53
C SER A 196 -9.59 -16.01 -3.92
N LEU A 197 -9.51 -15.68 -5.20
CA LEU A 197 -10.02 -14.44 -5.80
C LEU A 197 -11.44 -14.61 -6.36
N LEU A 198 -12.01 -15.81 -6.27
CA LEU A 198 -13.42 -16.10 -6.54
C LEU A 198 -14.09 -16.65 -5.28
N LYS A 199 -15.33 -16.23 -5.05
CA LYS A 199 -16.22 -16.75 -4.01
C LYS A 199 -17.53 -17.18 -4.66
N ASN A 200 -17.87 -18.48 -4.55
CA ASN A 200 -19.05 -19.06 -5.22
C ASN A 200 -19.07 -18.80 -6.75
N GLY A 201 -17.90 -18.79 -7.39
CA GLY A 201 -17.76 -18.52 -8.82
C GLY A 201 -17.73 -17.04 -9.22
N ASN A 202 -18.03 -16.12 -8.31
CA ASN A 202 -18.03 -14.66 -8.56
C ASN A 202 -16.71 -14.02 -8.07
N PRO A 203 -16.26 -12.95 -8.73
CA PRO A 203 -15.07 -12.20 -8.31
C PRO A 203 -15.20 -11.63 -6.91
N THR A 204 -14.08 -11.63 -6.17
CA THR A 204 -13.95 -10.88 -4.93
C THR A 204 -13.46 -9.46 -5.21
N ASN A 205 -13.56 -8.55 -4.23
CA ASN A 205 -13.00 -7.20 -4.35
C ASN A 205 -11.48 -7.23 -4.64
N GLY A 206 -10.76 -8.24 -4.13
CA GLY A 206 -9.34 -8.45 -4.47
C GLY A 206 -9.12 -8.79 -5.94
N ALA A 207 -10.01 -9.60 -6.55
CA ALA A 207 -9.96 -9.88 -7.99
C ALA A 207 -10.24 -8.62 -8.82
N VAL A 208 -11.22 -7.82 -8.39
CA VAL A 208 -11.56 -6.55 -9.04
C VAL A 208 -10.41 -5.57 -8.96
N MET A 209 -9.80 -5.41 -7.78
CA MET A 209 -8.64 -4.54 -7.60
C MET A 209 -7.47 -4.93 -8.49
N LEU A 210 -7.21 -6.23 -8.64
CA LEU A 210 -6.11 -6.71 -9.47
C LEU A 210 -6.42 -6.63 -10.97
N PHE A 211 -7.66 -6.90 -11.39
CA PHE A 211 -7.92 -7.25 -12.78
C PHE A 211 -9.15 -6.60 -13.43
N SER A 212 -9.94 -5.78 -12.73
CA SER A 212 -11.13 -5.21 -13.38
C SER A 212 -10.80 -4.23 -14.50
N ASN A 213 -11.58 -4.28 -15.57
CA ASN A 213 -11.59 -3.27 -16.62
C ASN A 213 -12.59 -2.14 -16.31
N ASN A 214 -13.56 -2.38 -15.43
CA ASN A 214 -14.55 -1.41 -15.00
C ASN A 214 -14.36 -1.09 -13.52
N ILE A 215 -14.13 0.18 -13.22
CA ILE A 215 -13.85 0.68 -11.88
C ILE A 215 -14.80 1.81 -11.45
N GLU A 216 -15.91 2.02 -12.18
CA GLU A 216 -16.84 3.15 -11.92
C GLU A 216 -17.38 3.12 -10.47
N GLU A 217 -17.68 1.93 -9.96
CA GLU A 217 -18.17 1.73 -8.59
C GLU A 217 -17.06 1.76 -7.51
N TYR A 218 -15.80 1.94 -7.92
CA TYR A 218 -14.63 1.89 -7.04
C TYR A 218 -13.86 3.22 -7.04
N PRO A 219 -14.39 4.31 -6.45
CA PRO A 219 -13.75 5.63 -6.47
C PRO A 219 -12.37 5.65 -5.80
N GLN A 220 -12.05 4.66 -4.96
CA GLN A 220 -10.76 4.50 -4.33
C GLN A 220 -9.67 3.94 -5.28
N PHE A 221 -10.02 3.37 -6.44
CA PHE A 221 -9.04 2.84 -7.42
C PHE A 221 -8.37 3.98 -8.19
N ARG A 222 -7.76 4.87 -7.44
CA ARG A 222 -7.11 6.10 -7.92
C ARG A 222 -5.75 6.27 -7.28
N LEU A 223 -4.86 6.92 -8.05
CA LEU A 223 -3.56 7.38 -7.61
C LEU A 223 -3.38 8.85 -8.01
N ARG A 224 -3.14 9.73 -7.05
CA ARG A 224 -2.81 11.14 -7.31
C ARG A 224 -1.30 11.27 -7.44
N MET A 225 -0.85 12.02 -8.44
CA MET A 225 0.57 12.22 -8.69
C MET A 225 0.83 13.69 -8.94
N ALA A 226 1.75 14.29 -8.19
CA ALA A 226 2.11 15.68 -8.36
C ALA A 226 3.62 15.89 -8.30
N ARG A 227 4.14 16.79 -9.18
CA ARG A 227 5.49 17.32 -9.13
C ARG A 227 5.40 18.77 -8.63
N PHE A 228 5.83 18.98 -7.40
CA PHE A 228 5.82 20.30 -6.76
C PHE A 228 7.11 21.08 -7.05
N LEU A 229 7.00 22.39 -7.18
CA LEU A 229 8.13 23.30 -7.20
C LEU A 229 8.57 23.57 -5.76
N GLY A 230 9.86 23.45 -5.48
CA GLY A 230 10.39 23.61 -4.13
C GLY A 230 10.14 22.41 -3.22
N THR A 231 9.96 22.65 -1.93
CA THR A 231 9.89 21.64 -0.87
C THR A 231 8.53 21.54 -0.18
N ASP A 232 7.54 22.29 -0.65
CA ASP A 232 6.17 22.31 -0.12
C ASP A 232 5.12 22.03 -1.21
N LYS A 233 3.83 22.06 -0.84
CA LYS A 233 2.71 21.75 -1.75
C LYS A 233 2.05 23.00 -2.34
N ASN A 234 2.69 24.17 -2.27
CA ASN A 234 2.08 25.43 -2.68
C ASN A 234 1.98 25.57 -4.19
N GLU A 235 3.00 25.14 -4.93
CA GLU A 235 3.05 25.26 -6.38
C GLU A 235 3.44 23.90 -7.01
N PHE A 236 2.73 23.50 -8.05
CA PHE A 236 3.01 22.27 -8.77
C PHE A 236 3.31 22.54 -10.25
N ILE A 237 4.27 21.79 -10.79
CA ILE A 237 4.66 21.82 -12.20
C ILE A 237 3.77 20.86 -13.00
N ASP A 238 3.37 19.74 -12.38
CA ASP A 238 2.51 18.72 -13.00
C ASP A 238 1.61 18.10 -11.94
N ASN A 239 0.35 17.86 -12.30
CA ASN A 239 -0.64 17.23 -11.43
C ASN A 239 -1.50 16.28 -12.26
N GLN A 240 -1.41 14.98 -11.96
CA GLN A 240 -2.09 13.92 -12.68
C GLN A 240 -2.90 13.04 -11.73
N ARG A 241 -3.93 12.41 -12.27
CA ARG A 241 -4.68 11.34 -11.61
C ARG A 241 -4.71 10.13 -12.54
N ALA A 242 -4.31 9.00 -12.02
CA ALA A 242 -4.54 7.71 -12.64
C ALA A 242 -5.73 7.04 -12.00
N GLU A 243 -6.52 6.34 -12.81
CA GLU A 243 -7.65 5.51 -12.41
C GLU A 243 -7.50 4.16 -13.09
N GLY A 244 -7.75 3.08 -12.38
CA GLY A 244 -7.59 1.74 -12.95
C GLY A 244 -7.36 0.69 -11.87
N ASN A 245 -7.16 -0.54 -12.32
CA ASN A 245 -6.77 -1.66 -11.48
C ASN A 245 -5.32 -1.51 -10.98
N PHE A 246 -4.86 -2.48 -10.21
CA PHE A 246 -3.51 -2.48 -9.63
C PHE A 246 -2.40 -2.22 -10.66
N PHE A 247 -2.49 -2.89 -11.82
CA PHE A 247 -1.43 -2.78 -12.84
C PHE A 247 -1.48 -1.44 -13.57
N ASP A 248 -2.68 -0.91 -13.83
CA ASP A 248 -2.85 0.42 -14.43
C ASP A 248 -2.28 1.51 -13.50
N LEU A 249 -2.53 1.40 -12.19
CA LEU A 249 -1.98 2.34 -11.20
C LEU A 249 -0.47 2.22 -11.04
N LEU A 250 0.06 1.00 -11.07
CA LEU A 250 1.51 0.73 -11.03
C LEU A 250 2.21 1.33 -12.25
N ASP A 251 1.70 1.05 -13.44
CA ASP A 251 2.27 1.55 -14.70
C ASP A 251 2.23 3.08 -14.78
N ALA A 252 1.10 3.69 -14.38
CA ALA A 252 0.97 5.15 -14.34
C ALA A 252 1.96 5.79 -13.34
N GLY A 253 2.11 5.21 -12.15
CA GLY A 253 3.05 5.70 -11.14
C GLY A 253 4.50 5.59 -11.59
N MET A 254 4.88 4.46 -12.21
CA MET A 254 6.22 4.28 -12.76
C MET A 254 6.50 5.23 -13.90
N ALA A 255 5.55 5.44 -14.82
CA ALA A 255 5.66 6.42 -15.89
C ALA A 255 5.84 7.86 -15.35
N PHE A 256 5.16 8.20 -14.26
CA PHE A 256 5.30 9.49 -13.60
C PHE A 256 6.70 9.71 -13.01
N PHE A 257 7.30 8.66 -12.40
CA PHE A 257 8.69 8.72 -11.95
C PHE A 257 9.66 8.96 -13.10
N PHE A 258 9.53 8.22 -14.20
CA PHE A 258 10.39 8.41 -15.38
C PHE A 258 10.25 9.81 -15.99
N LYS A 259 9.06 10.41 -15.93
CA LYS A 259 8.81 11.76 -16.47
C LYS A 259 9.51 12.85 -15.64
N HIS A 260 9.62 12.69 -14.31
CA HIS A 260 9.98 13.78 -13.41
C HIS A 260 11.29 13.59 -12.66
N LEU A 261 11.89 12.40 -12.71
CA LEU A 261 13.18 12.13 -12.09
C LEU A 261 14.32 12.24 -13.10
N ASN A 262 15.47 12.73 -12.64
CA ASN A 262 16.63 12.86 -13.47
C ASN A 262 17.18 11.48 -13.86
N LEU A 263 17.43 11.32 -15.16
CA LEU A 263 18.06 10.13 -15.72
C LEU A 263 19.54 10.44 -15.96
N SER A 264 20.42 9.66 -15.35
CA SER A 264 21.86 9.69 -15.61
C SER A 264 22.26 8.48 -16.45
N GLY A 265 23.20 8.67 -17.37
CA GLY A 265 23.76 7.56 -18.15
C GLY A 265 25.27 7.54 -18.03
N LYS A 266 25.84 6.39 -17.65
CA LYS A 266 27.28 6.15 -17.61
C LYS A 266 27.67 5.18 -18.73
N ILE A 267 28.61 5.60 -19.57
CA ILE A 267 29.25 4.71 -20.53
C ILE A 267 30.37 3.99 -19.77
N THR A 268 30.30 2.67 -19.66
CA THR A 268 31.34 1.85 -19.05
C THR A 268 32.23 1.25 -20.15
N ASN A 269 33.54 1.19 -19.92
CA ASN A 269 34.50 0.67 -20.88
C ASN A 269 34.32 -0.84 -21.22
N HIS A 270 33.40 -1.53 -20.54
CA HIS A 270 33.15 -2.97 -20.70
C HIS A 270 31.81 -3.28 -21.38
N SER A 271 30.99 -2.29 -21.71
CA SER A 271 29.72 -2.47 -22.39
C SER A 271 29.49 -1.34 -23.38
N LEU A 272 29.12 -1.70 -24.63
CA LEU A 272 28.64 -0.75 -25.61
C LEU A 272 27.25 -0.18 -25.29
N GLN A 273 26.60 -0.69 -24.26
CA GLN A 273 25.31 -0.21 -23.78
C GLN A 273 25.53 0.81 -22.66
N ARG A 274 24.87 1.97 -22.79
CA ARG A 274 24.81 3.01 -21.79
C ARG A 274 23.93 2.49 -20.63
N GLU A 275 24.47 2.41 -19.44
CA GLU A 275 23.67 2.15 -18.23
C GLU A 275 22.91 3.43 -17.87
N GLU A 276 21.59 3.41 -18.02
CA GLU A 276 20.73 4.51 -17.59
C GLU A 276 20.22 4.23 -16.17
N ARG A 277 20.37 5.23 -15.29
CA ARG A 277 19.96 5.14 -13.89
C ARG A 277 19.14 6.36 -13.52
N LEU A 278 17.98 6.15 -12.92
CA LEU A 278 17.23 7.21 -12.26
C LEU A 278 18.01 7.72 -11.03
N GLU A 279 17.83 8.98 -10.66
CA GLU A 279 18.46 9.57 -9.46
C GLU A 279 18.08 8.86 -8.15
N VAL A 280 16.93 8.19 -8.12
CA VAL A 280 16.53 7.21 -7.09
C VAL A 280 16.34 5.85 -7.78
N PRO A 281 16.81 4.73 -7.21
CA PRO A 281 16.80 3.44 -7.88
C PRO A 281 15.41 3.02 -8.35
N TYR A 282 15.31 2.60 -9.62
CA TYR A 282 14.08 2.10 -10.22
C TYR A 282 13.45 0.98 -9.41
N HIS A 283 14.26 0.01 -8.99
CA HIS A 283 13.79 -1.14 -8.21
C HIS A 283 13.24 -0.73 -6.84
N ALA A 284 13.86 0.26 -6.20
CA ALA A 284 13.36 0.79 -4.91
C ALA A 284 12.02 1.49 -5.06
N LEU A 285 11.87 2.36 -6.08
CA LEU A 285 10.61 3.05 -6.36
C LEU A 285 9.49 2.08 -6.74
N ARG A 286 9.80 1.09 -7.58
CA ARG A 286 8.84 0.07 -8.00
C ARG A 286 8.37 -0.77 -6.82
N GLU A 287 9.28 -1.25 -6.00
CA GLU A 287 8.96 -2.04 -4.79
C GLU A 287 8.12 -1.22 -3.81
N ALA A 288 8.51 0.04 -3.55
CA ALA A 288 7.76 0.93 -2.67
C ALA A 288 6.33 1.20 -3.18
N LEU A 289 6.15 1.39 -4.49
CA LEU A 289 4.84 1.59 -5.08
C LEU A 289 3.98 0.32 -5.04
N ILE A 290 4.55 -0.86 -5.34
CA ILE A 290 3.87 -2.14 -5.21
C ILE A 290 3.41 -2.36 -3.76
N ASN A 291 4.28 -2.12 -2.78
CA ASN A 291 3.94 -2.23 -1.36
C ASN A 291 2.83 -1.23 -0.97
N SER A 292 2.92 0.00 -1.44
CA SER A 292 1.91 1.04 -1.22
C SER A 292 0.53 0.62 -1.74
N LEU A 293 0.45 0.01 -2.92
CA LEU A 293 -0.80 -0.49 -3.49
C LEU A 293 -1.26 -1.79 -2.82
N CYS A 294 -0.33 -2.72 -2.51
CA CYS A 294 -0.66 -4.00 -1.89
C CYS A 294 -1.19 -3.85 -0.46
N HIS A 295 -0.56 -2.98 0.36
CA HIS A 295 -0.89 -2.81 1.78
C HIS A 295 -1.91 -1.69 2.06
N ARG A 296 -2.49 -1.10 1.02
CA ARG A 296 -3.48 -0.04 1.14
C ARG A 296 -4.78 -0.55 1.77
N GLN A 297 -5.40 0.27 2.63
CA GLN A 297 -6.76 0.05 3.13
C GLN A 297 -7.78 0.42 2.04
N TRP A 298 -8.15 -0.55 1.20
CA TRP A 298 -9.05 -0.35 0.07
C TRP A 298 -10.51 -0.10 0.46
N GLU A 299 -10.92 -0.46 1.67
CA GLU A 299 -12.24 -0.16 2.24
C GLU A 299 -12.44 1.33 2.56
N LYS A 300 -11.38 2.12 2.57
CA LYS A 300 -11.45 3.58 2.79
C LYS A 300 -11.74 4.28 1.46
N HIS A 301 -13.00 4.30 1.04
CA HIS A 301 -13.44 4.83 -0.27
C HIS A 301 -13.13 6.31 -0.48
N ASN A 302 -13.04 7.09 0.58
CA ASN A 302 -12.79 8.55 0.55
C ASN A 302 -11.31 8.93 0.56
N LEU A 303 -10.40 7.97 0.72
CA LEU A 303 -8.96 8.21 0.77
C LEU A 303 -8.28 7.72 -0.52
N THR A 304 -7.28 8.47 -0.98
CA THR A 304 -6.57 8.16 -2.23
C THR A 304 -5.07 8.13 -1.98
N GLY A 305 -4.38 7.10 -2.48
CA GLY A 305 -2.92 7.05 -2.48
C GLY A 305 -2.32 8.16 -3.33
N SER A 306 -1.07 8.52 -3.06
CA SER A 306 -0.41 9.59 -3.80
C SER A 306 1.09 9.39 -3.98
N ILE A 307 1.61 9.96 -5.07
CA ILE A 307 3.04 10.19 -5.33
C ILE A 307 3.23 11.69 -5.36
N ALA A 308 4.11 12.19 -4.49
CA ALA A 308 4.50 13.60 -4.45
C ALA A 308 6.01 13.71 -4.67
N ILE A 309 6.41 14.40 -5.74
CA ILE A 309 7.82 14.64 -6.08
C ILE A 309 8.12 16.11 -5.81
N TYR A 310 9.00 16.38 -4.85
CA TYR A 310 9.52 17.71 -4.52
C TYR A 310 10.94 17.90 -5.10
N ASP A 311 11.55 19.05 -4.88
CA ASP A 311 12.92 19.28 -5.33
C ASP A 311 13.95 18.49 -4.51
N ASP A 312 13.63 18.17 -3.25
CA ASP A 312 14.53 17.51 -2.29
C ASP A 312 14.14 16.07 -1.96
N ARG A 313 12.92 15.63 -2.29
CA ARG A 313 12.43 14.29 -1.91
C ARG A 313 11.28 13.78 -2.79
N ILE A 314 11.00 12.50 -2.65
CA ILE A 314 9.83 11.82 -3.21
C ILE A 314 9.07 11.20 -2.03
N GLU A 315 7.76 11.40 -1.97
CA GLU A 315 6.86 10.76 -1.02
C GLU A 315 5.87 9.87 -1.75
N ILE A 316 5.78 8.60 -1.35
CA ILE A 316 4.73 7.66 -1.76
C ILE A 316 3.87 7.42 -0.53
N ALA A 317 2.60 7.79 -0.59
CA ALA A 317 1.66 7.70 0.52
C ALA A 317 0.45 6.85 0.16
N ASN A 318 0.08 5.93 1.04
CA ASN A 318 -1.14 5.15 0.91
C ASN A 318 -1.96 5.19 2.20
N PRO A 319 -3.31 5.24 2.10
CA PRO A 319 -4.18 5.03 3.23
C PRO A 319 -3.86 3.69 3.88
N GLY A 320 -3.52 3.69 5.16
CA GLY A 320 -3.09 2.48 5.85
C GLY A 320 -2.55 2.74 7.25
N ILE A 321 -2.26 1.64 7.91
CA ILE A 321 -1.61 1.58 9.21
C ILE A 321 -0.47 0.57 9.14
N PHE A 322 0.52 0.73 10.01
CA PHE A 322 1.46 -0.35 10.26
C PHE A 322 0.77 -1.48 11.03
N PRO A 323 1.06 -2.75 10.73
CA PRO A 323 0.60 -3.83 11.58
C PRO A 323 1.23 -3.70 12.99
N PRO A 324 0.58 -4.20 14.06
CA PRO A 324 1.06 -4.01 15.44
C PRO A 324 2.50 -4.47 15.68
N GLN A 325 2.98 -5.43 14.88
CA GLN A 325 4.31 -6.03 14.98
C GLN A 325 5.40 -5.19 14.31
N ILE A 326 5.04 -4.14 13.57
CA ILE A 326 5.98 -3.33 12.78
C ILE A 326 5.77 -1.85 13.09
N SER A 327 6.85 -1.15 13.43
CA SER A 327 6.87 0.31 13.54
C SER A 327 7.63 0.95 12.36
N PRO A 328 7.51 2.27 12.17
CA PRO A 328 8.32 3.00 11.18
C PRO A 328 9.83 2.78 11.33
N GLU A 329 10.30 2.48 12.54
CA GLU A 329 11.70 2.20 12.85
C GLU A 329 12.04 0.74 12.58
N SER A 330 11.21 -0.20 13.10
CA SER A 330 11.48 -1.65 13.03
C SER A 330 11.26 -2.24 11.63
N ILE A 331 10.56 -1.54 10.73
CA ILE A 331 10.39 -2.00 9.33
C ILE A 331 11.74 -2.18 8.59
N LYS A 332 12.80 -1.52 9.07
CA LYS A 332 14.15 -1.61 8.52
C LYS A 332 14.89 -2.88 8.95
N GLU A 333 14.45 -3.47 10.05
CA GLU A 333 15.04 -4.69 10.60
C GLU A 333 14.38 -5.94 9.96
N PRO A 334 15.01 -7.11 10.06
CA PRO A 334 14.39 -8.34 9.61
C PRO A 334 13.07 -8.62 10.35
N HIS A 335 12.00 -8.83 9.60
CA HIS A 335 10.67 -9.13 10.15
C HIS A 335 9.90 -10.08 9.23
N GLU A 336 8.90 -10.73 9.79
CA GLU A 336 7.95 -11.52 9.00
C GLU A 336 7.02 -10.63 8.16
N SER A 337 6.41 -11.21 7.15
CA SER A 337 5.46 -10.51 6.27
C SER A 337 4.06 -10.46 6.90
N TYR A 338 3.54 -9.27 7.13
CA TYR A 338 2.20 -9.03 7.66
C TYR A 338 1.35 -8.25 6.64
N PRO A 339 0.93 -8.86 5.52
CA PRO A 339 0.19 -8.14 4.50
C PRO A 339 -1.22 -7.79 4.97
N TYR A 340 -1.62 -6.53 4.81
CA TYR A 340 -2.98 -6.09 5.10
C TYR A 340 -3.99 -6.80 4.19
N ASN A 341 -3.68 -6.91 2.90
CA ASN A 341 -4.48 -7.61 1.87
C ASN A 341 -3.78 -8.92 1.49
N LEU A 342 -4.01 -9.97 2.28
CA LEU A 342 -3.31 -11.25 2.12
C LEU A 342 -3.52 -11.88 0.75
N LYS A 343 -4.74 -11.84 0.20
CA LYS A 343 -5.05 -12.50 -1.08
C LYS A 343 -4.49 -11.74 -2.28
N ILE A 344 -4.49 -10.41 -2.21
CA ILE A 344 -3.78 -9.56 -3.17
C ILE A 344 -2.27 -9.87 -3.11
N ALA A 345 -1.68 -9.89 -1.91
CA ALA A 345 -0.27 -10.20 -1.72
C ALA A 345 0.10 -11.61 -2.23
N GLU A 346 -0.70 -12.64 -1.93
CA GLU A 346 -0.50 -14.00 -2.43
C GLU A 346 -0.55 -14.08 -3.96
N ALA A 347 -1.49 -13.38 -4.60
CA ALA A 347 -1.60 -13.33 -6.06
C ALA A 347 -0.38 -12.63 -6.68
N LEU A 348 0.06 -11.52 -6.11
CA LEU A 348 1.25 -10.79 -6.55
C LEU A 348 2.53 -11.60 -6.31
N TYR A 349 2.63 -12.35 -5.22
CA TYR A 349 3.72 -13.29 -4.98
C TYR A 349 3.75 -14.38 -6.05
N LYS A 350 2.62 -15.07 -6.28
CA LYS A 350 2.51 -16.12 -7.31
C LYS A 350 2.86 -15.61 -8.70
N SER A 351 2.59 -14.35 -8.98
CA SER A 351 2.89 -13.68 -10.26
C SER A 351 4.28 -13.03 -10.29
N THR A 352 5.15 -13.26 -9.32
CA THR A 352 6.50 -12.71 -9.19
C THR A 352 6.61 -11.18 -9.04
N TYR A 353 5.50 -10.50 -8.77
CA TYR A 353 5.50 -9.05 -8.49
C TYR A 353 5.98 -8.73 -7.07
N LEU A 354 5.69 -9.61 -6.11
CA LEU A 354 6.15 -9.52 -4.73
C LEU A 354 7.01 -10.73 -4.34
N GLU A 355 7.87 -10.53 -3.36
CA GLU A 355 8.54 -11.61 -2.65
C GLU A 355 7.85 -11.87 -1.30
N SER A 356 7.97 -13.10 -0.79
CA SER A 356 7.57 -13.44 0.57
C SER A 356 8.68 -13.10 1.57
N TRP A 357 8.43 -13.25 2.86
CA TRP A 357 9.42 -13.13 3.94
C TRP A 357 9.73 -11.71 4.43
N GLY A 358 8.85 -10.73 4.25
CA GLY A 358 9.08 -9.38 4.78
C GLY A 358 10.30 -8.65 4.23
N SER A 359 10.88 -9.13 3.12
CA SER A 359 12.14 -8.60 2.55
C SER A 359 11.98 -7.33 1.72
N GLY A 360 10.75 -6.83 1.52
CA GLY A 360 10.49 -5.69 0.64
C GLY A 360 11.22 -4.42 1.06
N ALA A 361 11.11 -4.02 2.34
CA ALA A 361 11.81 -2.84 2.86
C ALA A 361 13.33 -3.00 2.76
N LYS A 362 13.87 -4.20 3.07
CA LYS A 362 15.30 -4.49 2.94
C LYS A 362 15.78 -4.32 1.51
N ARG A 363 15.03 -4.83 0.50
CA ARG A 363 15.40 -4.67 -0.93
C ARG A 363 15.38 -3.21 -1.38
N ILE A 364 14.43 -2.42 -0.87
CA ILE A 364 14.40 -0.98 -1.12
C ILE A 364 15.69 -0.33 -0.60
N MET A 365 16.08 -0.63 0.64
CA MET A 365 17.30 -0.09 1.25
C MET A 365 18.56 -0.58 0.54
N ASP A 366 18.65 -1.88 0.22
CA ASP A 366 19.79 -2.46 -0.49
C ASP A 366 19.98 -1.79 -1.85
N ALA A 367 18.92 -1.60 -2.64
CA ALA A 367 18.97 -0.90 -3.92
C ALA A 367 19.45 0.56 -3.77
N CYS A 368 19.03 1.24 -2.71
CA CYS A 368 19.50 2.61 -2.42
C CYS A 368 21.00 2.61 -2.06
N ARG A 369 21.46 1.67 -1.22
CA ARG A 369 22.89 1.53 -0.85
C ARG A 369 23.77 1.20 -2.06
N GLU A 370 23.33 0.26 -2.91
CA GLU A 370 24.05 -0.12 -4.12
C GLU A 370 24.22 1.05 -5.11
N GLN A 371 23.23 1.93 -5.18
CA GLN A 371 23.30 3.12 -6.03
C GLN A 371 24.00 4.31 -5.36
N GLY A 372 24.31 4.22 -4.04
CA GLY A 372 24.95 5.28 -3.28
C GLY A 372 24.02 6.46 -2.97
N VAL A 373 22.70 6.21 -2.86
CA VAL A 373 21.70 7.18 -2.43
C VAL A 373 21.24 6.89 -1.01
N GLU A 374 20.73 7.90 -0.32
CA GLU A 374 20.28 7.77 1.06
C GLU A 374 19.09 6.80 1.15
N GLU A 375 19.08 5.96 2.19
CA GLU A 375 17.98 5.04 2.46
C GLU A 375 16.69 5.80 2.76
N PRO A 376 15.52 5.27 2.35
CA PRO A 376 14.25 5.91 2.63
C PRO A 376 13.88 5.82 4.11
N THR A 377 12.95 6.67 4.49
CA THR A 377 12.32 6.67 5.81
C THR A 377 10.83 6.39 5.67
N TRP A 378 10.27 5.74 6.68
CA TRP A 378 8.84 5.50 6.79
C TRP A 378 8.27 6.33 7.94
N ARG A 379 7.03 6.77 7.78
CA ARG A 379 6.25 7.40 8.85
C ARG A 379 4.77 7.08 8.69
N TRP A 380 4.06 7.16 9.79
CA TRP A 380 2.60 7.17 9.77
C TRP A 380 2.11 8.57 10.13
N ASP A 381 1.19 9.11 9.35
CA ASP A 381 0.67 10.45 9.54
C ASP A 381 -0.75 10.56 8.99
N GLY A 382 -1.70 10.98 9.83
CA GLY A 382 -3.08 11.26 9.43
C GLY A 382 -3.82 10.09 8.76
N GLY A 383 -3.52 8.83 9.13
CA GLY A 383 -4.13 7.64 8.50
C GLY A 383 -3.43 7.18 7.23
N PHE A 384 -2.23 7.69 6.95
CA PHE A 384 -1.40 7.31 5.81
C PHE A 384 -0.07 6.71 6.27
N VAL A 385 0.34 5.63 5.62
CA VAL A 385 1.73 5.16 5.63
C VAL A 385 2.45 5.88 4.50
N ILE A 386 3.56 6.52 4.82
CA ILE A 386 4.34 7.35 3.89
C ILE A 386 5.78 6.87 3.87
N VAL A 387 6.27 6.50 2.69
CA VAL A 387 7.70 6.27 2.44
C VAL A 387 8.28 7.48 1.75
N THR A 388 9.42 7.96 2.24
CA THR A 388 10.11 9.16 1.76
C THR A 388 11.52 8.81 1.30
N PHE A 389 11.80 9.07 0.03
CA PHE A 389 13.13 9.01 -0.56
C PHE A 389 13.69 10.42 -0.68
N LYS A 390 14.89 10.66 -0.20
CA LYS A 390 15.60 11.90 -0.47
C LYS A 390 16.13 11.91 -1.89
N ARG A 391 16.02 13.07 -2.56
CA ARG A 391 16.63 13.27 -3.86
C ARG A 391 18.07 13.75 -3.68
N PRO A 392 19.05 13.20 -4.42
CA PRO A 392 20.44 13.67 -4.34
C PRO A 392 20.50 15.17 -4.69
N ARG A 393 21.00 15.98 -3.79
CA ARG A 393 21.29 17.39 -4.10
C ARG A 393 22.40 17.43 -5.13
N LYS A 394 22.04 17.77 -6.39
CA LYS A 394 22.94 18.07 -7.53
C LYS A 394 24.37 17.52 -7.38
N ALA A 395 24.58 16.29 -7.78
CA ALA A 395 25.91 15.76 -8.01
C ALA A 395 26.14 15.43 -9.50
N PHE A 396 25.48 16.18 -10.38
CA PHE A 396 25.89 16.20 -11.79
C PHE A 396 26.31 17.64 -12.11
N PRO A 397 27.61 17.92 -12.26
CA PRO A 397 28.03 19.19 -12.81
C PRO A 397 27.50 19.28 -14.24
N VAL A 398 26.51 20.13 -14.45
CA VAL A 398 26.31 20.71 -15.76
C VAL A 398 27.57 21.50 -16.04
N GLN A 399 28.51 20.92 -16.77
CA GLN A 399 29.63 21.69 -17.28
C GLN A 399 29.07 22.78 -18.19
N GLY A 400 29.25 24.03 -17.75
CA GLY A 400 29.22 25.23 -18.56
C GLY A 400 27.87 25.90 -18.74
N ALA A 401 27.41 26.63 -17.73
CA ALA A 401 26.62 27.84 -17.97
C ALA A 401 27.55 29.03 -17.94
N ASN A 402 28.24 29.31 -19.02
CA ASN A 402 28.76 30.63 -19.32
C ASN A 402 27.63 31.40 -19.99
N THR A 403 27.03 32.29 -19.24
CA THR A 403 26.12 33.32 -19.71
C THR A 403 26.91 34.35 -20.53
N GLN A 404 26.83 34.26 -21.87
CA GLN A 404 26.93 35.40 -22.77
C GLN A 404 25.87 35.24 -23.87
N PRO A 405 25.17 36.30 -24.26
CA PRO A 405 24.11 36.21 -25.26
C PRO A 405 24.77 36.16 -26.64
N VAL A 406 24.58 35.05 -27.32
CA VAL A 406 24.96 34.89 -28.74
C VAL A 406 23.73 34.61 -29.58
N SER A 407 23.60 35.49 -30.57
CA SER A 407 22.60 35.49 -31.64
C SER A 407 22.40 34.14 -32.33
N SER A 408 21.12 33.92 -32.66
CA SER A 408 20.61 32.89 -33.57
C SER A 408 21.56 32.50 -34.71
N LYS A 409 22.02 31.23 -34.68
CA LYS A 409 22.29 30.42 -35.89
C LYS A 409 22.00 28.96 -35.55
N GLN A 410 21.08 28.40 -36.30
CA GLN A 410 20.73 27.00 -36.31
C GLN A 410 21.95 26.12 -36.59
N HIS A 411 22.29 25.23 -35.66
CA HIS A 411 23.05 24.02 -35.97
C HIS A 411 22.33 22.83 -35.35
N THR A 412 21.70 22.06 -36.22
CA THR A 412 21.16 20.72 -35.95
C THR A 412 22.32 19.82 -35.56
N THR A 413 22.42 19.46 -34.30
CA THR A 413 23.31 18.37 -33.84
C THR A 413 22.44 17.13 -33.64
N THR A 414 22.64 16.18 -34.54
CA THR A 414 22.02 14.86 -34.54
C THR A 414 22.46 14.07 -33.32
N ILE A 415 21.52 13.78 -32.39
CA ILE A 415 21.70 12.86 -31.28
C ILE A 415 21.55 11.43 -31.84
N PRO A 416 22.37 10.43 -31.45
CA PRO A 416 22.20 9.05 -31.92
C PRO A 416 20.92 8.43 -31.42
N VAL A 417 20.05 8.02 -32.33
CA VAL A 417 18.63 7.76 -32.17
C VAL A 417 18.31 6.33 -31.73
N LEU A 418 19.29 5.51 -31.37
CA LEU A 418 19.12 4.05 -31.21
C LEU A 418 18.38 3.60 -29.91
N HIS A 419 18.14 4.46 -28.93
CA HIS A 419 17.53 4.07 -27.66
C HIS A 419 16.17 4.69 -27.33
N GLN A 420 15.65 5.58 -28.16
CA GLN A 420 14.46 6.37 -27.86
C GLN A 420 13.19 5.52 -27.73
N PHE A 421 13.10 4.36 -28.39
CA PHE A 421 11.87 3.56 -28.44
C PHE A 421 11.87 2.28 -27.60
N HIS A 422 12.95 1.96 -26.92
CA HIS A 422 12.97 0.85 -25.96
C HIS A 422 12.18 1.16 -24.69
N THR A 423 12.02 2.44 -24.37
CA THR A 423 11.24 2.96 -23.23
C THR A 423 9.83 3.39 -23.62
N SER A 424 9.51 3.43 -24.91
CA SER A 424 8.17 3.75 -25.41
C SER A 424 7.17 2.68 -24.97
N SER A 425 5.91 3.09 -24.77
CA SER A 425 4.82 2.19 -24.40
C SER A 425 4.68 1.03 -25.39
N ILE A 426 4.20 -0.13 -24.94
CA ILE A 426 3.93 -1.30 -25.80
C ILE A 426 3.10 -0.93 -27.04
N PRO A 427 2.05 -0.07 -26.97
CA PRO A 427 1.35 0.43 -28.14
C PRO A 427 2.24 1.14 -29.17
N VAL A 428 3.19 1.98 -28.72
CA VAL A 428 4.14 2.67 -29.61
C VAL A 428 5.09 1.69 -30.25
N GLN A 429 5.66 0.77 -29.50
CA GLN A 429 6.52 -0.29 -30.03
C GLN A 429 5.80 -1.15 -31.07
N THR A 430 4.54 -1.53 -30.78
CA THR A 430 3.68 -2.26 -31.72
C THR A 430 3.44 -1.47 -32.99
N LEU A 431 3.26 -0.15 -32.92
CA LEU A 431 3.10 0.71 -34.09
C LEU A 431 4.40 0.77 -34.91
N ILE A 432 5.56 0.88 -34.25
CA ILE A 432 6.86 0.88 -34.96
C ILE A 432 7.10 -0.47 -35.64
N GLU A 433 6.81 -1.58 -34.98
CA GLU A 433 7.00 -2.94 -35.54
C GLU A 433 6.15 -3.21 -36.78
N ASN A 434 4.90 -2.69 -36.80
CA ASN A 434 3.95 -2.89 -37.88
C ASN A 434 3.92 -1.74 -38.91
N GLY A 435 4.44 -0.54 -38.56
CA GLY A 435 4.47 0.63 -39.42
C GLY A 435 5.42 0.45 -40.60
N THR A 436 5.25 1.29 -41.65
CA THR A 436 6.03 1.24 -42.90
C THR A 436 6.72 2.58 -43.15
N ASP A 437 7.57 2.59 -44.19
CA ASP A 437 8.29 3.76 -44.67
C ASP A 437 7.40 4.69 -45.52
N GLU A 438 6.21 4.21 -45.92
CA GLU A 438 5.28 4.95 -46.75
C GLU A 438 4.31 5.75 -45.90
N PHE A 439 3.86 6.89 -46.42
CA PHE A 439 2.84 7.69 -45.79
C PHE A 439 1.45 7.04 -45.83
N MET A 440 0.93 6.66 -44.70
CA MET A 440 -0.35 5.99 -44.49
C MET A 440 -1.32 6.85 -43.71
N THR A 441 -2.61 6.66 -43.93
CA THR A 441 -3.66 7.26 -43.11
C THR A 441 -3.69 6.62 -41.71
N ALA A 442 -4.29 7.30 -40.75
CA ALA A 442 -4.46 6.75 -39.41
C ALA A 442 -5.27 5.43 -39.39
N LEU A 443 -6.18 5.26 -40.38
CA LEU A 443 -7.00 4.04 -40.50
C LEU A 443 -6.16 2.86 -41.02
N GLU A 444 -5.33 3.09 -42.02
CA GLU A 444 -4.42 2.08 -42.58
C GLU A 444 -3.40 1.61 -41.51
N LEU A 445 -2.80 2.54 -40.77
CA LEU A 445 -1.90 2.21 -39.66
C LEU A 445 -2.62 1.44 -38.54
N ALA A 446 -3.86 1.80 -38.20
CA ALA A 446 -4.66 1.07 -37.22
C ALA A 446 -4.91 -0.38 -37.66
N ASN A 447 -5.21 -0.58 -38.94
CA ASN A 447 -5.45 -1.91 -39.51
C ASN A 447 -4.17 -2.77 -39.48
N LEU A 448 -3.00 -2.19 -39.75
CA LEU A 448 -1.71 -2.88 -39.65
C LEU A 448 -1.42 -3.32 -38.21
N CYS A 449 -1.85 -2.55 -37.22
CA CYS A 449 -1.76 -2.91 -35.82
C CYS A 449 -2.89 -3.86 -35.35
N GLY A 450 -3.76 -4.33 -36.24
CA GLY A 450 -4.89 -5.22 -35.92
C GLY A 450 -6.04 -4.53 -35.16
N LEU A 451 -6.15 -3.20 -35.24
CA LEU A 451 -7.10 -2.41 -34.45
C LEU A 451 -8.23 -1.88 -35.35
N LYS A 452 -9.47 -2.17 -34.95
CA LYS A 452 -10.70 -1.69 -35.63
C LYS A 452 -11.20 -0.34 -35.11
N ASN A 453 -10.87 0.02 -33.86
CA ASN A 453 -11.33 1.26 -33.24
C ASN A 453 -10.32 2.40 -33.47
N ILE A 454 -10.60 3.26 -34.43
CA ILE A 454 -9.74 4.38 -34.79
C ILE A 454 -9.56 5.44 -33.67
N ARG A 455 -10.56 5.63 -32.78
CA ARG A 455 -10.45 6.57 -31.67
C ARG A 455 -9.46 6.01 -30.62
N HIS A 456 -9.55 4.72 -30.32
CA HIS A 456 -8.62 4.02 -29.45
C HIS A 456 -7.19 4.06 -30.03
N PHE A 457 -7.03 3.73 -31.32
CA PHE A 457 -5.73 3.80 -32.00
C PHE A 457 -5.12 5.20 -31.91
N ARG A 458 -5.87 6.26 -32.23
CA ARG A 458 -5.38 7.64 -32.14
C ARG A 458 -4.90 8.00 -30.73
N LYS A 459 -5.70 7.64 -29.70
CA LYS A 459 -5.41 8.00 -28.30
C LYS A 459 -4.19 7.27 -27.75
N PHE A 460 -4.06 5.97 -28.00
CA PHE A 460 -3.09 5.11 -27.31
C PHE A 460 -1.90 4.68 -28.15
N TYR A 461 -1.95 4.82 -29.49
CA TYR A 461 -0.88 4.44 -30.42
C TYR A 461 -0.34 5.65 -31.18
N LEU A 462 -1.18 6.34 -31.92
CA LEU A 462 -0.77 7.38 -32.85
C LEU A 462 -0.23 8.63 -32.13
N ASN A 463 -0.99 9.18 -31.14
CA ASN A 463 -0.58 10.39 -30.44
C ASN A 463 0.67 10.17 -29.57
N PRO A 464 0.80 9.07 -28.81
CA PRO A 464 2.04 8.75 -28.13
C PRO A 464 3.22 8.56 -29.07
N ALA A 465 3.04 7.86 -30.20
CA ALA A 465 4.10 7.67 -31.19
C ALA A 465 4.57 8.98 -31.86
N LEU A 466 3.66 9.95 -32.02
CA LEU A 466 4.01 11.31 -32.44
C LEU A 466 4.79 12.06 -31.37
N ALA A 467 4.37 11.94 -30.12
CA ALA A 467 5.06 12.57 -28.98
C ALA A 467 6.46 12.00 -28.76
N ASP A 468 6.62 10.69 -28.95
CA ASP A 468 7.90 9.99 -28.84
C ASP A 468 8.79 10.19 -30.06
N GLY A 469 8.31 10.86 -31.14
CA GLY A 469 9.04 11.04 -32.37
C GLY A 469 9.24 9.75 -33.17
N ALA A 470 8.39 8.73 -32.93
CA ALA A 470 8.44 7.47 -33.66
C ALA A 470 7.83 7.55 -35.05
N ILE A 471 6.87 8.45 -35.24
CA ILE A 471 6.21 8.71 -36.51
C ILE A 471 6.22 10.21 -36.82
N GLU A 472 6.15 10.55 -38.07
CA GLU A 472 6.05 11.93 -38.55
C GLU A 472 4.80 12.15 -39.42
N ARG A 473 4.36 13.40 -39.46
CA ARG A 473 3.19 13.84 -40.26
C ARG A 473 3.59 14.28 -41.66
N LEU A 474 2.73 14.01 -42.62
CA LEU A 474 2.89 14.54 -43.96
C LEU A 474 2.72 16.07 -43.98
N TYR A 475 1.77 16.57 -43.18
CA TYR A 475 1.52 18.00 -42.99
C TYR A 475 1.76 18.39 -41.54
N PRO A 476 3.04 18.67 -41.13
CA PRO A 476 3.36 18.95 -39.74
C PRO A 476 2.72 20.25 -39.22
N ASP A 477 2.66 21.30 -40.03
CA ASP A 477 2.17 22.62 -39.69
C ASP A 477 0.62 22.68 -39.60
N THR A 478 -0.07 21.70 -40.18
CA THR A 478 -1.52 21.57 -40.17
C THR A 478 -1.96 20.21 -39.66
N PRO A 479 -1.92 19.98 -38.32
CA PRO A 479 -2.17 18.66 -37.74
C PRO A 479 -3.54 18.04 -38.06
N ASN A 480 -4.55 18.88 -38.37
CA ASN A 480 -5.93 18.47 -38.69
C ASN A 480 -6.21 18.47 -40.19
N HIS A 481 -5.18 18.45 -41.04
CA HIS A 481 -5.37 18.46 -42.50
C HIS A 481 -6.23 17.25 -42.92
N PRO A 482 -7.22 17.40 -43.80
CA PRO A 482 -8.11 16.31 -44.24
C PRO A 482 -7.40 15.12 -44.86
N GLN A 483 -6.27 15.36 -45.54
CA GLN A 483 -5.41 14.33 -46.15
C GLN A 483 -4.17 14.00 -45.32
N GLN A 484 -4.23 14.16 -43.98
CA GLN A 484 -3.11 13.86 -43.11
C GLN A 484 -2.73 12.38 -43.17
N LYS A 485 -1.43 12.14 -43.36
CA LYS A 485 -0.82 10.82 -43.36
C LYS A 485 0.40 10.79 -42.44
N TYR A 486 0.83 9.58 -42.07
CA TYR A 486 1.89 9.34 -41.12
C TYR A 486 2.83 8.25 -41.62
N ARG A 487 4.12 8.33 -41.28
CA ARG A 487 5.11 7.27 -41.55
C ARG A 487 6.09 7.17 -40.38
N LEU A 488 6.88 6.10 -40.37
CA LEU A 488 7.98 5.96 -39.39
C LEU A 488 9.07 7.00 -39.69
N THR A 489 9.61 7.59 -38.60
CA THR A 489 10.81 8.42 -38.68
C THR A 489 12.05 7.56 -38.92
N GLU A 490 13.15 8.13 -39.41
CA GLU A 490 14.42 7.39 -39.61
C GLU A 490 14.87 6.69 -38.33
N ALA A 491 14.69 7.33 -37.20
CA ALA A 491 14.95 6.80 -35.90
C ALA A 491 14.17 5.52 -35.55
N ALA A 492 12.88 5.51 -35.85
CA ALA A 492 12.03 4.34 -35.61
C ALA A 492 12.37 3.19 -36.58
N LYS A 493 12.77 3.50 -37.81
CA LYS A 493 13.24 2.51 -38.78
C LYS A 493 14.53 1.83 -38.33
N GLU A 494 15.50 2.61 -37.86
CA GLU A 494 16.75 2.06 -37.31
C GLU A 494 16.50 1.16 -36.12
N TRP A 495 15.60 1.56 -35.20
CA TRP A 495 15.19 0.73 -34.07
C TRP A 495 14.55 -0.59 -34.52
N LYS A 496 13.60 -0.53 -35.49
CA LYS A 496 12.94 -1.70 -36.05
C LYS A 496 13.94 -2.67 -36.69
N ASN A 497 14.91 -2.16 -37.46
CA ASN A 497 15.92 -2.96 -38.15
C ASN A 497 16.93 -3.62 -37.21
N ASN A 498 17.23 -2.99 -36.06
CA ASN A 498 18.14 -3.54 -35.06
C ASN A 498 17.48 -4.60 -34.16
N LYS A 499 16.14 -4.60 -34.03
CA LYS A 499 15.37 -5.60 -33.24
C LYS A 499 15.18 -6.92 -34.00
N ILE A 500 15.29 -6.93 -35.35
CA ILE A 500 15.14 -8.14 -36.15
C ILE A 500 16.52 -8.78 -36.31
N PRO A 501 16.80 -9.99 -35.78
CA PRO A 501 18.06 -10.67 -35.95
C PRO A 501 18.26 -10.97 -37.47
N LYS A 502 19.35 -10.47 -38.06
CA LYS A 502 19.73 -10.78 -39.46
C LYS A 502 19.91 -12.29 -39.58
N LYS A 503 19.10 -12.96 -40.42
CA LYS A 503 19.35 -14.36 -40.82
C LYS A 503 20.78 -14.49 -41.36
N PRO A 504 21.55 -15.51 -40.93
CA PRO A 504 22.89 -15.72 -41.44
C PRO A 504 22.84 -15.97 -42.99
N LYS A 505 23.63 -15.22 -43.76
CA LYS A 505 23.81 -15.46 -45.18
C LYS A 505 24.47 -16.82 -45.33
N ASN A 506 23.78 -17.76 -45.98
CA ASN A 506 24.36 -19.02 -46.41
C ASN A 506 25.57 -18.73 -47.34
N SER A 507 26.75 -19.12 -46.89
CA SER A 507 27.96 -19.17 -47.76
C SER A 507 27.80 -20.37 -48.71
N PRO A 508 28.13 -20.23 -50.01
CA PRO A 508 28.05 -21.36 -50.94
C PRO A 508 29.17 -22.34 -50.62
N LYS A 509 28.81 -23.61 -50.55
CA LYS A 509 29.78 -24.74 -50.54
C LYS A 509 30.59 -24.72 -51.85
N LYS A 510 31.90 -24.75 -51.71
CA LYS A 510 32.81 -25.42 -52.63
C LYS A 510 33.29 -26.71 -52.00
#